data_310703a7ffe9f134e632261afa3de2aa
#
_entry.id   310703a7ffe9f134e632261afa3de2aa
#
_cell.length_a   1.000
_cell.length_b   1.000
_cell.length_c   1.000
_cell.angle_alpha   90.00
_cell.angle_beta   90.00
_cell.angle_gamma   90.00
#
_symmetry.space_group_name_H-M   'P 1'
#
loop_
_entity.id
_entity.type
_entity.pdbx_description
1 polymer ?
#
loop_
_entity_poly.entity_id
_entity_poly.type
_entity_poly.pdbx_seq_one_letter_code
_entity_poly.pdbx_strand_id
1 'polypeptide(L)'
;MSKVALITGVTGQDGSYLAELLLEKGYEVHGIKRRASSFNTERVDHIYQDPHSGNPKFHLHYGDLTDSSNLTRILQEVQPDEVCNLGAMSHVAVSFDSPEYTADVDAIGTLRLLEAIRFLGLEKKTRFYQASTSELYGLVQEIPQKESTPFYPRSPYAVAKLYAYWITVNYRESYGMYACNGILFNHESPRRGETFVTRKITRAIANIAQGLESCLYLGNMDSLRDWGHAKDYVRMQWMMLQQDKPEDFVIATGVQYSVRQFVEMAAAQLGIKLRFEGEGVNEKGIVVSVTGHDAPGVKPGDVMIAVDPRYFRPAEVETLLGDPAKAHEKLGWKPEITLRQMISEMVANDLDAAKKHSLLKSHGYEVAIALEY
;
A
#
# COMPACT_ATOMS: atom_id res chain seq x y z
N MET A 1 -5.43 20.39 -24.25
CA MET A 1 -4.22 20.33 -23.41
C MET A 1 -4.31 19.05 -22.59
N SER A 2 -3.20 18.37 -22.36
CA SER A 2 -3.17 17.21 -21.43
C SER A 2 -3.45 17.71 -20.01
N LYS A 3 -4.18 16.92 -19.20
CA LYS A 3 -4.33 17.22 -17.77
C LYS A 3 -2.98 17.06 -17.06
N VAL A 4 -2.78 17.82 -16.00
CA VAL A 4 -1.60 17.79 -15.15
C VAL A 4 -1.97 17.19 -13.79
N ALA A 5 -1.26 16.15 -13.38
CA ALA A 5 -1.46 15.50 -12.09
C ALA A 5 -0.22 15.64 -11.19
N LEU A 6 -0.44 15.90 -9.91
CA LEU A 6 0.58 15.89 -8.87
C LEU A 6 0.32 14.73 -7.90
N ILE A 7 1.32 13.86 -7.71
CA ILE A 7 1.23 12.69 -6.84
C ILE A 7 2.25 12.83 -5.70
N THR A 8 1.80 12.88 -4.45
CA THR A 8 2.69 12.69 -3.30
C THR A 8 2.91 11.20 -3.07
N GLY A 9 4.10 10.79 -2.60
CA GLY A 9 4.41 9.38 -2.42
C GLY A 9 4.50 8.59 -3.73
N VAL A 10 4.89 9.24 -4.82
CA VAL A 10 4.99 8.65 -6.18
C VAL A 10 5.91 7.43 -6.25
N THR A 11 6.91 7.35 -5.37
CA THR A 11 7.86 6.22 -5.29
C THR A 11 7.33 5.04 -4.46
N GLY A 12 6.11 5.15 -3.92
CA GLY A 12 5.41 4.06 -3.23
C GLY A 12 4.73 3.10 -4.21
N GLN A 13 4.09 2.06 -3.66
CA GLN A 13 3.32 1.09 -4.45
C GLN A 13 2.26 1.80 -5.30
N ASP A 14 1.31 2.45 -4.65
CA ASP A 14 0.18 3.09 -5.33
C ASP A 14 0.62 4.23 -6.23
N GLY A 15 1.56 5.06 -5.75
CA GLY A 15 2.07 6.18 -6.51
C GLY A 15 2.69 5.76 -7.84
N SER A 16 3.43 4.65 -7.86
CA SER A 16 4.06 4.13 -9.07
C SER A 16 3.05 3.58 -10.08
N TYR A 17 2.04 2.82 -9.62
CA TYR A 17 0.97 2.33 -10.50
C TYR A 17 0.05 3.46 -10.99
N LEU A 18 -0.23 4.44 -10.13
CA LEU A 18 -1.03 5.60 -10.53
C LEU A 18 -0.30 6.45 -11.56
N ALA A 19 1.02 6.66 -11.40
CA ALA A 19 1.83 7.39 -12.39
C ALA A 19 1.77 6.69 -13.75
N GLU A 20 1.95 5.36 -13.81
CA GLU A 20 1.80 4.58 -15.05
C GLU A 20 0.42 4.77 -15.69
N LEU A 21 -0.64 4.57 -14.90
CA LEU A 21 -2.01 4.70 -15.37
C LEU A 21 -2.30 6.09 -15.94
N LEU A 22 -1.82 7.16 -15.28
CA LEU A 22 -2.05 8.53 -15.72
C LEU A 22 -1.24 8.86 -16.98
N LEU A 23 0.00 8.37 -17.09
CA LEU A 23 0.81 8.50 -18.32
C LEU A 23 0.13 7.81 -19.51
N GLU A 24 -0.39 6.58 -19.31
CA GLU A 24 -1.17 5.86 -20.33
C GLU A 24 -2.42 6.63 -20.77
N LYS A 25 -3.04 7.37 -19.85
CA LYS A 25 -4.18 8.26 -20.14
C LYS A 25 -3.79 9.61 -20.76
N GLY A 26 -2.50 9.84 -21.00
CA GLY A 26 -2.00 11.04 -21.65
C GLY A 26 -1.82 12.26 -20.72
N TYR A 27 -1.80 12.06 -19.40
CA TYR A 27 -1.48 13.12 -18.46
C TYR A 27 0.00 13.52 -18.52
N GLU A 28 0.28 14.73 -18.09
CA GLU A 28 1.57 15.12 -17.58
C GLU A 28 1.59 14.87 -16.07
N VAL A 29 2.55 14.06 -15.60
CA VAL A 29 2.59 13.56 -14.23
C VAL A 29 3.78 14.13 -13.48
N HIS A 30 3.51 14.81 -12.38
CA HIS A 30 4.50 15.32 -11.44
C HIS A 30 4.45 14.50 -10.16
N GLY A 31 5.59 13.97 -9.73
CA GLY A 31 5.70 13.17 -8.52
C GLY A 31 6.54 13.83 -7.45
N ILE A 32 6.07 13.87 -6.21
CA ILE A 32 6.86 14.30 -5.05
C ILE A 32 7.54 13.09 -4.43
N LYS A 33 8.87 13.14 -4.32
CA LYS A 33 9.71 12.16 -3.63
C LYS A 33 10.50 12.81 -2.49
N ARG A 34 10.68 12.09 -1.39
CA ARG A 34 11.53 12.58 -0.29
C ARG A 34 13.00 12.49 -0.65
N ARG A 35 13.79 13.41 -0.12
CA ARG A 35 15.24 13.33 -0.20
C ARG A 35 15.75 12.19 0.67
N ALA A 36 16.50 11.28 0.08
CA ALA A 36 17.23 10.22 0.77
C ALA A 36 18.68 10.20 0.30
N SER A 37 19.59 9.68 1.10
CA SER A 37 20.99 9.49 0.71
C SER A 37 21.19 8.30 -0.24
N SER A 38 20.30 7.31 -0.20
CA SER A 38 20.22 6.21 -1.15
C SER A 38 19.13 6.44 -2.19
N PHE A 39 19.21 5.73 -3.32
CA PHE A 39 18.15 5.75 -4.33
C PHE A 39 16.86 5.16 -3.73
N ASN A 40 15.74 5.82 -3.99
CA ASN A 40 14.41 5.42 -3.54
C ASN A 40 13.36 5.49 -4.67
N THR A 41 13.81 5.39 -5.93
CA THR A 41 12.99 5.57 -7.12
C THR A 41 12.76 4.29 -7.91
N GLU A 42 13.24 3.14 -7.45
CA GLU A 42 13.23 1.84 -8.12
C GLU A 42 11.86 1.50 -8.76
N ARG A 43 10.75 1.84 -8.05
CA ARG A 43 9.39 1.57 -8.56
C ARG A 43 8.95 2.46 -9.71
N VAL A 44 9.69 3.53 -10.00
CA VAL A 44 9.38 4.50 -11.07
C VAL A 44 10.53 4.70 -12.07
N ASP A 45 11.67 4.02 -11.88
CA ASP A 45 12.84 4.19 -12.77
C ASP A 45 12.52 3.79 -14.22
N HIS A 46 11.65 2.79 -14.42
CA HIS A 46 11.25 2.31 -15.74
C HIS A 46 10.36 3.29 -16.52
N ILE A 47 9.72 4.25 -15.85
CA ILE A 47 8.94 5.34 -16.48
C ILE A 47 9.68 6.67 -16.47
N TYR A 48 10.87 6.74 -15.86
CA TYR A 48 11.70 7.94 -15.85
C TYR A 48 12.17 8.27 -17.27
N GLN A 49 12.07 9.53 -17.62
CA GLN A 49 12.53 10.07 -18.90
C GLN A 49 13.64 11.09 -18.64
N ASP A 50 14.76 10.94 -19.36
CA ASP A 50 15.85 11.88 -19.28
C ASP A 50 15.38 13.27 -19.77
N PRO A 51 15.49 14.34 -18.96
CA PRO A 51 15.09 15.69 -19.35
C PRO A 51 15.83 16.20 -20.61
N HIS A 52 16.99 15.63 -20.94
CA HIS A 52 17.76 15.98 -22.11
C HIS A 52 17.25 15.34 -23.41
N SER A 53 16.39 14.32 -23.32
CA SER A 53 15.96 13.52 -24.46
C SER A 53 14.63 13.93 -25.11
N GLY A 54 14.10 15.12 -24.78
CA GLY A 54 12.86 15.61 -25.40
C GLY A 54 11.92 16.33 -24.44
N ASN A 55 10.62 16.11 -24.62
CA ASN A 55 9.58 16.69 -23.74
C ASN A 55 9.04 15.59 -22.79
N PRO A 56 9.65 15.39 -21.61
CA PRO A 56 9.24 14.35 -20.68
C PRO A 56 7.82 14.63 -20.19
N LYS A 57 7.07 13.56 -19.94
CA LYS A 57 5.72 13.62 -19.36
C LYS A 57 5.70 13.20 -17.90
N PHE A 58 6.83 12.74 -17.38
CA PHE A 58 6.99 12.35 -15.99
C PHE A 58 8.11 13.18 -15.35
N HIS A 59 7.76 13.91 -14.29
CA HIS A 59 8.65 14.83 -13.58
C HIS A 59 8.73 14.48 -12.11
N LEU A 60 9.93 14.52 -11.53
CA LEU A 60 10.15 14.25 -10.11
C LEU A 60 10.62 15.51 -9.37
N HIS A 61 9.92 15.83 -8.28
CA HIS A 61 10.25 16.94 -7.39
C HIS A 61 10.72 16.42 -6.03
N TYR A 62 11.74 17.05 -5.46
CA TYR A 62 12.08 16.81 -4.06
C TYR A 62 11.13 17.61 -3.18
N GLY A 63 10.46 16.91 -2.25
CA GLY A 63 9.55 17.52 -1.30
C GLY A 63 9.20 16.59 -0.14
N ASP A 64 8.68 17.17 0.92
CA ASP A 64 8.23 16.46 2.11
C ASP A 64 6.90 17.04 2.58
N LEU A 65 5.98 16.20 3.07
CA LEU A 65 4.69 16.64 3.61
C LEU A 65 4.84 17.48 4.90
N THR A 66 6.03 17.48 5.49
CA THR A 66 6.36 18.32 6.65
C THR A 66 6.83 19.73 6.28
N ASP A 67 7.05 20.03 4.98
CA ASP A 67 7.57 21.32 4.49
C ASP A 67 6.53 22.11 3.69
N SER A 68 5.80 22.99 4.38
CA SER A 68 4.74 23.81 3.78
C SER A 68 5.24 24.72 2.65
N SER A 69 6.42 25.32 2.80
CA SER A 69 6.97 26.26 1.82
C SER A 69 7.36 25.56 0.54
N ASN A 70 7.96 24.38 0.64
CA ASN A 70 8.32 23.55 -0.49
C ASN A 70 7.08 23.04 -1.24
N LEU A 71 6.06 22.54 -0.53
CA LEU A 71 4.80 22.09 -1.12
C LEU A 71 4.09 23.23 -1.86
N THR A 72 4.02 24.42 -1.26
CA THR A 72 3.42 25.60 -1.90
C THR A 72 4.16 25.97 -3.18
N ARG A 73 5.51 25.99 -3.17
CA ARG A 73 6.33 26.26 -4.36
C ARG A 73 6.06 25.21 -5.46
N ILE A 74 6.03 23.92 -5.15
CA ILE A 74 5.76 22.88 -6.14
C ILE A 74 4.37 23.07 -6.76
N LEU A 75 3.34 23.29 -5.93
CA LEU A 75 1.97 23.51 -6.41
C LEU A 75 1.87 24.78 -7.29
N GLN A 76 2.60 25.84 -6.95
CA GLN A 76 2.67 27.06 -7.73
C GLN A 76 3.33 26.86 -9.10
N GLU A 77 4.41 26.08 -9.15
CA GLU A 77 5.14 25.76 -10.39
C GLU A 77 4.32 24.82 -11.30
N VAL A 78 3.70 23.79 -10.71
CA VAL A 78 3.01 22.72 -11.45
C VAL A 78 1.60 23.12 -11.87
N GLN A 79 0.88 23.88 -11.04
CA GLN A 79 -0.52 24.28 -11.30
C GLN A 79 -1.42 23.09 -11.66
N PRO A 80 -1.47 22.00 -10.84
CA PRO A 80 -2.09 20.74 -11.22
C PRO A 80 -3.62 20.86 -11.38
N ASP A 81 -4.16 20.05 -12.28
CA ASP A 81 -5.62 19.82 -12.41
C ASP A 81 -6.08 18.78 -11.37
N GLU A 82 -5.21 17.84 -11.00
CA GLU A 82 -5.49 16.77 -10.03
C GLU A 82 -4.33 16.60 -9.07
N VAL A 83 -4.61 16.50 -7.77
CA VAL A 83 -3.64 16.18 -6.71
C VAL A 83 -4.06 14.88 -6.04
N CYS A 84 -3.18 13.87 -6.07
CA CYS A 84 -3.36 12.61 -5.37
C CYS A 84 -2.40 12.55 -4.18
N ASN A 85 -2.93 12.72 -2.97
CA ASN A 85 -2.16 12.63 -1.74
C ASN A 85 -2.06 11.17 -1.26
N LEU A 86 -0.97 10.49 -1.69
CA LEU A 86 -0.68 9.10 -1.34
C LEU A 86 0.51 8.98 -0.38
N GLY A 87 1.28 10.07 -0.18
CA GLY A 87 2.40 10.12 0.75
C GLY A 87 1.93 9.96 2.20
N ALA A 88 2.57 9.06 2.93
CA ALA A 88 2.25 8.80 4.33
C ALA A 88 3.40 8.09 5.07
N MET A 89 3.42 8.19 6.39
CA MET A 89 4.07 7.23 7.26
C MET A 89 3.08 6.07 7.52
N SER A 90 3.04 5.11 6.59
CA SER A 90 1.95 4.13 6.49
C SER A 90 2.15 2.84 7.30
N HIS A 91 3.27 2.70 8.01
CA HIS A 91 3.55 1.49 8.79
C HIS A 91 2.90 1.58 10.17
N VAL A 92 1.79 0.84 10.37
CA VAL A 92 0.97 0.92 11.59
C VAL A 92 1.77 0.65 12.87
N ALA A 93 2.61 -0.41 12.90
CA ALA A 93 3.41 -0.71 14.09
C ALA A 93 4.40 0.41 14.41
N VAL A 94 5.14 0.93 13.43
CA VAL A 94 6.08 2.04 13.61
C VAL A 94 5.41 3.32 14.10
N SER A 95 4.11 3.51 13.84
CA SER A 95 3.39 4.68 14.34
C SER A 95 3.32 4.76 15.88
N PHE A 96 3.43 3.62 16.57
CA PHE A 96 3.50 3.59 18.02
C PHE A 96 4.86 4.09 18.56
N ASP A 97 5.93 3.88 17.77
CA ASP A 97 7.29 4.33 18.12
C ASP A 97 7.54 5.79 17.70
N SER A 98 6.83 6.28 16.68
CA SER A 98 7.01 7.62 16.11
C SER A 98 5.67 8.34 15.90
N PRO A 99 4.86 8.55 16.98
CA PRO A 99 3.50 9.09 16.83
C PRO A 99 3.48 10.56 16.40
N GLU A 100 4.41 11.38 16.83
CA GLU A 100 4.47 12.80 16.43
C GLU A 100 4.81 12.96 14.96
N TYR A 101 5.82 12.24 14.47
CA TYR A 101 6.18 12.25 13.05
C TYR A 101 5.02 11.74 12.18
N THR A 102 4.34 10.68 12.64
CA THR A 102 3.15 10.15 11.97
C THR A 102 2.05 11.20 11.87
N ALA A 103 1.76 11.92 12.96
CA ALA A 103 0.76 12.98 12.96
C ALA A 103 1.17 14.16 12.05
N ASP A 104 2.43 14.57 12.08
CA ASP A 104 2.92 15.68 11.27
C ASP A 104 2.86 15.38 9.77
N VAL A 105 3.26 14.17 9.36
CA VAL A 105 3.20 13.73 7.95
C VAL A 105 1.77 13.49 7.48
N ASP A 106 1.02 12.64 8.20
CA ASP A 106 -0.23 12.09 7.70
C ASP A 106 -1.43 13.02 7.94
N ALA A 107 -1.48 13.69 9.08
CA ALA A 107 -2.55 14.62 9.43
C ALA A 107 -2.23 16.04 8.92
N ILE A 108 -1.16 16.64 9.46
CA ILE A 108 -0.84 18.03 9.15
C ILE A 108 -0.33 18.18 7.72
N GLY A 109 0.35 17.17 7.16
CA GLY A 109 0.75 17.15 5.75
C GLY A 109 -0.42 17.25 4.80
N THR A 110 -1.54 16.59 5.10
CA THR A 110 -2.79 16.74 4.33
C THR A 110 -3.33 18.17 4.40
N LEU A 111 -3.37 18.76 5.60
CA LEU A 111 -3.78 20.16 5.79
C LEU A 111 -2.87 21.12 5.00
N ARG A 112 -1.55 20.90 5.01
CA ARG A 112 -0.59 21.75 4.26
C ARG A 112 -0.90 21.77 2.76
N LEU A 113 -1.23 20.64 2.16
CA LEU A 113 -1.60 20.56 0.74
C LEU A 113 -2.91 21.30 0.45
N LEU A 114 -3.94 21.08 1.27
CA LEU A 114 -5.25 21.74 1.13
C LEU A 114 -5.11 23.26 1.28
N GLU A 115 -4.35 23.75 2.28
CA GLU A 115 -4.06 25.17 2.47
C GLU A 115 -3.23 25.75 1.32
N ALA A 116 -2.24 25.02 0.82
CA ALA A 116 -1.45 25.49 -0.32
C ALA A 116 -2.29 25.64 -1.60
N ILE A 117 -3.21 24.68 -1.87
CA ILE A 117 -4.18 24.79 -2.98
C ILE A 117 -5.07 26.03 -2.81
N ARG A 118 -5.61 26.25 -1.62
CA ARG A 118 -6.44 27.39 -1.30
C ARG A 118 -5.68 28.73 -1.37
N PHE A 119 -4.48 28.77 -0.76
CA PHE A 119 -3.62 29.96 -0.76
C PHE A 119 -3.25 30.43 -2.18
N LEU A 120 -3.05 29.48 -3.08
CA LEU A 120 -2.71 29.75 -4.48
C LEU A 120 -3.93 30.07 -5.38
N GLY A 121 -5.16 30.07 -4.82
CA GLY A 121 -6.39 30.30 -5.59
C GLY A 121 -6.72 29.16 -6.55
N LEU A 122 -6.30 27.93 -6.27
CA LEU A 122 -6.49 26.76 -7.11
C LEU A 122 -7.74 25.92 -6.72
N GLU A 123 -8.49 26.32 -5.70
CA GLU A 123 -9.60 25.56 -5.13
C GLU A 123 -10.74 25.27 -6.12
N LYS A 124 -10.88 26.07 -7.19
CA LYS A 124 -11.87 25.83 -8.25
C LYS A 124 -11.34 25.04 -9.44
N LYS A 125 -10.01 24.94 -9.56
CA LYS A 125 -9.35 24.23 -10.64
C LYS A 125 -8.95 22.83 -10.23
N THR A 126 -8.27 22.72 -9.09
CA THR A 126 -7.59 21.49 -8.65
C THR A 126 -8.55 20.54 -7.94
N ARG A 127 -8.66 19.31 -8.42
CA ARG A 127 -9.35 18.21 -7.75
C ARG A 127 -8.39 17.48 -6.83
N PHE A 128 -8.78 17.24 -5.59
CA PHE A 128 -7.94 16.65 -4.55
C PHE A 128 -8.47 15.28 -4.13
N TYR A 129 -7.62 14.27 -4.21
CA TYR A 129 -7.85 12.94 -3.68
C TYR A 129 -6.99 12.69 -2.46
N GLN A 130 -7.61 12.26 -1.36
CA GLN A 130 -6.94 11.82 -0.13
C GLN A 130 -6.98 10.29 -0.03
N ALA A 131 -5.81 9.66 0.03
CA ALA A 131 -5.72 8.26 0.42
C ALA A 131 -6.04 8.12 1.91
N SER A 132 -7.26 7.67 2.19
CA SER A 132 -7.69 7.27 3.52
C SER A 132 -7.45 5.77 3.72
N THR A 133 -7.96 5.16 4.78
CA THR A 133 -7.60 3.80 5.16
C THR A 133 -8.74 3.08 5.89
N SER A 134 -8.85 1.78 5.72
CA SER A 134 -9.74 0.92 6.51
C SER A 134 -9.37 0.87 8.00
N GLU A 135 -8.13 1.25 8.36
CA GLU A 135 -7.70 1.37 9.77
C GLU A 135 -8.50 2.42 10.56
N LEU A 136 -9.23 3.34 9.89
CA LEU A 136 -10.18 4.25 10.54
C LEU A 136 -11.27 3.49 11.30
N TYR A 137 -11.71 2.34 10.78
CA TYR A 137 -12.74 1.54 11.42
C TYR A 137 -12.26 0.88 12.72
N GLY A 138 -10.99 0.48 12.79
CA GLY A 138 -10.28 0.05 13.99
C GLY A 138 -11.02 -0.99 14.82
N LEU A 139 -11.59 -0.59 15.97
CA LEU A 139 -12.54 -1.42 16.71
C LEU A 139 -13.88 -1.39 15.99
N VAL A 140 -14.06 -2.34 15.09
CA VAL A 140 -15.14 -2.38 14.11
C VAL A 140 -16.51 -2.34 14.75
N GLN A 141 -17.36 -1.39 14.33
CA GLN A 141 -18.70 -1.16 14.86
C GLN A 141 -19.79 -1.82 13.99
N GLU A 142 -19.48 -2.20 12.76
CA GLU A 142 -20.40 -2.81 11.77
C GLU A 142 -19.61 -3.70 10.80
N ILE A 143 -20.17 -4.81 10.37
CA ILE A 143 -19.58 -5.72 9.38
C ILE A 143 -20.63 -6.03 8.30
N PRO A 144 -20.34 -5.84 6.99
CA PRO A 144 -19.14 -5.19 6.45
C PRO A 144 -19.11 -3.67 6.71
N GLN A 145 -17.91 -3.07 6.62
CA GLN A 145 -17.73 -1.63 6.78
C GLN A 145 -18.07 -0.89 5.50
N LYS A 146 -18.83 0.17 5.61
CA LYS A 146 -19.22 1.07 4.52
C LYS A 146 -18.93 2.53 4.89
N GLU A 147 -19.18 3.46 3.98
CA GLU A 147 -18.86 4.88 4.17
C GLU A 147 -19.55 5.51 5.39
N SER A 148 -20.70 4.98 5.81
CA SER A 148 -21.46 5.46 6.98
C SER A 148 -21.11 4.75 8.29
N THR A 149 -20.30 3.71 8.26
CA THR A 149 -19.88 2.98 9.47
C THR A 149 -19.05 3.88 10.37
N PRO A 150 -19.38 4.00 11.67
CA PRO A 150 -18.60 4.82 12.59
C PRO A 150 -17.14 4.41 12.68
N PHE A 151 -16.24 5.39 12.72
CA PHE A 151 -14.81 5.17 12.89
C PHE A 151 -14.44 5.01 14.38
N TYR A 152 -13.51 4.09 14.65
CA TYR A 152 -12.94 3.87 15.98
C TYR A 152 -11.46 3.49 15.87
N PRO A 153 -10.55 4.46 15.56
CA PRO A 153 -9.14 4.18 15.26
C PRO A 153 -8.42 3.52 16.44
N ARG A 154 -7.47 2.62 16.14
CA ARG A 154 -6.75 1.82 17.13
C ARG A 154 -5.22 1.98 17.07
N SER A 155 -4.73 3.00 16.35
CA SER A 155 -3.30 3.30 16.26
C SER A 155 -3.06 4.79 16.04
N PRO A 156 -1.87 5.33 16.37
CA PRO A 156 -1.49 6.70 16.04
C PRO A 156 -1.62 6.99 14.53
N TYR A 157 -1.26 6.03 13.67
CA TYR A 157 -1.49 6.11 12.23
C TYR A 157 -2.98 6.33 11.89
N ALA A 158 -3.85 5.49 12.42
CA ALA A 158 -5.28 5.58 12.14
C ALA A 158 -5.87 6.92 12.65
N VAL A 159 -5.43 7.42 13.81
CA VAL A 159 -5.84 8.72 14.34
C VAL A 159 -5.38 9.87 13.43
N ALA A 160 -4.15 9.83 12.93
CA ALA A 160 -3.64 10.83 11.99
C ALA A 160 -4.42 10.81 10.67
N LYS A 161 -4.71 9.62 10.14
CA LYS A 161 -5.54 9.45 8.95
C LYS A 161 -6.99 9.86 9.16
N LEU A 162 -7.54 9.73 10.38
CA LEU A 162 -8.87 10.23 10.73
C LEU A 162 -8.92 11.76 10.65
N TYR A 163 -7.90 12.45 11.15
CA TYR A 163 -7.79 13.89 10.96
C TYR A 163 -7.74 14.24 9.47
N ALA A 164 -6.89 13.55 8.68
CA ALA A 164 -6.77 13.77 7.25
C ALA A 164 -8.10 13.57 6.51
N TYR A 165 -8.88 12.54 6.88
CA TYR A 165 -10.22 12.30 6.35
C TYR A 165 -11.16 13.49 6.63
N TRP A 166 -11.29 13.90 7.89
CA TRP A 166 -12.23 14.93 8.25
C TRP A 166 -11.83 16.33 7.81
N ILE A 167 -10.53 16.65 7.75
CA ILE A 167 -10.10 17.93 7.20
C ILE A 167 -10.37 18.00 5.68
N THR A 168 -10.26 16.90 4.95
CA THR A 168 -10.63 16.82 3.53
C THR A 168 -12.14 17.06 3.33
N VAL A 169 -13.00 16.45 4.16
CA VAL A 169 -14.44 16.69 4.16
C VAL A 169 -14.74 18.16 4.48
N ASN A 170 -14.09 18.71 5.51
CA ASN A 170 -14.27 20.10 5.94
C ASN A 170 -13.94 21.08 4.82
N TYR A 171 -12.83 20.89 4.10
CA TYR A 171 -12.42 21.76 3.00
C TYR A 171 -13.37 21.66 1.80
N ARG A 172 -13.91 20.47 1.53
CA ARG A 172 -14.98 20.28 0.54
C ARG A 172 -16.23 21.10 0.88
N GLU A 173 -16.69 21.02 2.13
CA GLU A 173 -17.92 21.65 2.57
C GLU A 173 -17.78 23.16 2.81
N SER A 174 -16.67 23.58 3.42
CA SER A 174 -16.46 24.99 3.81
C SER A 174 -16.00 25.88 2.65
N TYR A 175 -15.19 25.35 1.73
CA TYR A 175 -14.60 26.15 0.64
C TYR A 175 -15.07 25.72 -0.75
N GLY A 176 -15.92 24.70 -0.84
CA GLY A 176 -16.41 24.17 -2.12
C GLY A 176 -15.31 23.60 -3.00
N MET A 177 -14.25 23.06 -2.39
CA MET A 177 -13.20 22.37 -3.09
C MET A 177 -13.70 21.02 -3.60
N TYR A 178 -13.23 20.62 -4.78
CA TYR A 178 -13.38 19.22 -5.16
C TYR A 178 -12.37 18.38 -4.38
N ALA A 179 -12.76 17.84 -3.25
CA ALA A 179 -11.93 17.03 -2.38
C ALA A 179 -12.67 15.77 -1.93
N CYS A 180 -12.06 14.60 -2.10
CA CYS A 180 -12.67 13.31 -1.79
C CYS A 180 -11.68 12.35 -1.11
N ASN A 181 -12.23 11.41 -0.32
CA ASN A 181 -11.49 10.38 0.37
C ASN A 181 -11.77 9.00 -0.24
N GLY A 182 -10.72 8.25 -0.59
CA GLY A 182 -10.82 6.82 -0.82
C GLY A 182 -10.49 6.07 0.47
N ILE A 183 -11.47 5.36 1.04
CA ILE A 183 -11.26 4.52 2.23
C ILE A 183 -10.70 3.17 1.75
N LEU A 184 -9.38 3.12 1.64
CA LEU A 184 -8.65 2.00 1.07
C LEU A 184 -8.58 0.84 2.06
N PHE A 185 -9.10 -0.31 1.67
CA PHE A 185 -8.79 -1.59 2.32
C PHE A 185 -7.40 -2.07 1.90
N ASN A 186 -6.91 -3.15 2.52
CA ASN A 186 -5.57 -3.62 2.23
C ASN A 186 -5.41 -3.96 0.74
N HIS A 187 -4.34 -3.48 0.13
CA HIS A 187 -4.09 -3.72 -1.29
C HIS A 187 -2.59 -3.92 -1.53
N GLU A 188 -2.30 -4.90 -2.33
CA GLU A 188 -1.00 -5.52 -2.41
C GLU A 188 -0.55 -5.67 -3.86
N SER A 189 0.74 -5.91 -4.04
CA SER A 189 1.35 -6.19 -5.35
C SER A 189 2.82 -6.59 -5.15
N PRO A 190 3.55 -6.96 -6.22
CA PRO A 190 5.01 -7.09 -6.17
C PRO A 190 5.75 -5.82 -5.72
N ARG A 191 5.10 -4.64 -5.79
CA ARG A 191 5.66 -3.35 -5.36
C ARG A 191 5.30 -2.98 -3.92
N ARG A 192 4.61 -3.85 -3.18
CA ARG A 192 4.32 -3.61 -1.75
C ARG A 192 5.62 -3.42 -0.97
N GLY A 193 5.62 -2.54 0.03
CA GLY A 193 6.76 -2.39 0.94
C GLY A 193 7.10 -3.72 1.62
N GLU A 194 8.37 -4.05 1.69
CA GLU A 194 8.86 -5.37 2.08
C GLU A 194 8.57 -5.76 3.54
N THR A 195 8.36 -4.78 4.40
CA THR A 195 8.03 -4.95 5.83
C THR A 195 6.54 -5.18 6.10
N PHE A 196 5.67 -5.02 5.10
CA PHE A 196 4.24 -5.33 5.24
C PHE A 196 4.00 -6.83 5.20
N VAL A 197 3.02 -7.29 6.00
CA VAL A 197 2.78 -8.72 6.28
C VAL A 197 2.69 -9.58 5.03
N THR A 198 1.96 -9.16 4.01
CA THR A 198 1.79 -9.92 2.76
C THR A 198 3.10 -10.07 1.99
N ARG A 199 3.87 -8.98 1.86
CA ARG A 199 5.18 -9.01 1.19
C ARG A 199 6.22 -9.74 2.03
N LYS A 200 6.19 -9.60 3.35
CA LYS A 200 7.00 -10.39 4.27
C LYS A 200 6.75 -11.89 4.05
N ILE A 201 5.48 -12.31 3.91
CA ILE A 201 5.12 -13.71 3.65
C ILE A 201 5.68 -14.19 2.32
N THR A 202 5.41 -13.49 1.21
CA THR A 202 5.82 -13.97 -0.13
C THR A 202 7.33 -14.02 -0.29
N ARG A 203 8.06 -13.02 0.24
CA ARG A 203 9.54 -13.00 0.26
C ARG A 203 10.12 -14.13 1.09
N ALA A 204 9.65 -14.29 2.33
CA ALA A 204 10.17 -15.34 3.21
C ALA A 204 9.90 -16.73 2.63
N ILE A 205 8.70 -17.00 2.11
CA ILE A 205 8.36 -18.28 1.46
C ILE A 205 9.31 -18.54 0.28
N ALA A 206 9.57 -17.54 -0.56
CA ALA A 206 10.49 -17.65 -1.69
C ALA A 206 11.94 -17.91 -1.22
N ASN A 207 12.40 -17.20 -0.20
CA ASN A 207 13.74 -17.37 0.37
C ASN A 207 13.92 -18.75 1.02
N ILE A 208 12.92 -19.21 1.79
CA ILE A 208 12.92 -20.55 2.41
C ILE A 208 12.95 -21.62 1.32
N ALA A 209 12.13 -21.45 0.26
CA ALA A 209 12.11 -22.37 -0.87
C ALA A 209 13.49 -22.53 -1.55
N GLN A 210 14.30 -21.47 -1.57
CA GLN A 210 15.66 -21.48 -2.12
C GLN A 210 16.77 -21.76 -1.07
N GLY A 211 16.40 -22.09 0.19
CA GLY A 211 17.37 -22.37 1.27
C GLY A 211 18.15 -21.13 1.77
N LEU A 212 17.61 -19.95 1.56
CA LEU A 212 18.21 -18.69 2.02
C LEU A 212 17.77 -18.31 3.45
N GLU A 213 16.59 -18.75 3.83
CA GLU A 213 16.00 -18.62 5.17
C GLU A 213 15.47 -19.98 5.64
N SER A 214 15.22 -20.15 6.93
CA SER A 214 14.73 -21.40 7.50
C SER A 214 13.28 -21.33 8.00
N CYS A 215 12.84 -20.16 8.50
CA CYS A 215 11.54 -20.00 9.12
C CYS A 215 11.05 -18.55 9.01
N LEU A 216 9.77 -18.40 8.72
CA LEU A 216 9.06 -17.12 8.76
C LEU A 216 8.38 -16.95 10.12
N TYR A 217 8.65 -15.85 10.80
CA TYR A 217 8.00 -15.48 12.05
C TYR A 217 6.91 -14.45 11.82
N LEU A 218 5.70 -14.75 12.31
CA LEU A 218 4.51 -13.91 12.18
C LEU A 218 3.90 -13.61 13.57
N GLY A 219 3.02 -12.62 13.64
CA GLY A 219 2.15 -12.37 14.78
C GLY A 219 0.85 -13.17 14.70
N ASN A 220 -0.29 -12.50 14.91
CA ASN A 220 -1.61 -13.11 14.86
C ASN A 220 -1.97 -13.59 13.44
N MET A 221 -2.02 -14.90 13.24
CA MET A 221 -2.38 -15.51 11.95
C MET A 221 -3.90 -15.61 11.71
N ASP A 222 -4.72 -15.35 12.72
CA ASP A 222 -6.18 -15.40 12.63
C ASP A 222 -6.81 -14.08 12.16
N SER A 223 -6.04 -12.98 12.19
CA SER A 223 -6.50 -11.66 11.72
C SER A 223 -7.06 -11.75 10.31
N LEU A 224 -8.27 -11.20 10.12
CA LEU A 224 -9.00 -11.22 8.85
C LEU A 224 -8.83 -9.89 8.12
N ARG A 225 -8.47 -9.94 6.85
CA ARG A 225 -8.27 -8.76 6.00
C ARG A 225 -8.92 -8.96 4.63
N ASP A 226 -9.45 -7.87 4.11
CA ASP A 226 -9.89 -7.75 2.72
C ASP A 226 -8.68 -7.26 1.92
N TRP A 227 -8.13 -8.12 1.04
CA TRP A 227 -6.97 -7.83 0.22
C TRP A 227 -7.32 -7.73 -1.25
N GLY A 228 -7.07 -6.57 -1.85
CA GLY A 228 -7.18 -6.35 -3.29
C GLY A 228 -5.83 -6.08 -3.94
N HIS A 229 -5.82 -5.93 -5.27
CA HIS A 229 -4.62 -5.58 -6.02
C HIS A 229 -4.50 -4.07 -6.22
N ALA A 230 -3.29 -3.51 -6.01
CA ALA A 230 -3.04 -2.07 -6.11
C ALA A 230 -3.44 -1.45 -7.45
N LYS A 231 -3.32 -2.18 -8.57
CA LYS A 231 -3.77 -1.70 -9.89
C LYS A 231 -5.27 -1.40 -9.93
N ASP A 232 -6.10 -2.24 -9.32
CA ASP A 232 -7.54 -1.99 -9.24
C ASP A 232 -7.85 -0.76 -8.38
N TYR A 233 -7.09 -0.58 -7.30
CA TYR A 233 -7.26 0.52 -6.36
C TYR A 233 -6.88 1.87 -6.97
N VAL A 234 -5.76 1.97 -7.69
CA VAL A 234 -5.37 3.23 -8.35
C VAL A 234 -6.32 3.59 -9.50
N ARG A 235 -6.91 2.60 -10.16
CA ARG A 235 -7.98 2.83 -11.13
C ARG A 235 -9.19 3.51 -10.49
N MET A 236 -9.59 3.07 -9.28
CA MET A 236 -10.67 3.70 -8.53
C MET A 236 -10.30 5.13 -8.10
N GLN A 237 -9.08 5.35 -7.62
CA GLN A 237 -8.58 6.69 -7.25
C GLN A 237 -8.74 7.67 -8.42
N TRP A 238 -8.34 7.27 -9.63
CA TRP A 238 -8.54 8.07 -10.82
C TRP A 238 -10.03 8.29 -11.14
N MET A 239 -10.86 7.24 -11.09
CA MET A 239 -12.30 7.32 -11.38
C MET A 239 -13.02 8.30 -10.44
N MET A 240 -12.66 8.35 -9.17
CA MET A 240 -13.23 9.28 -8.19
C MET A 240 -12.98 10.74 -8.57
N LEU A 241 -11.85 11.06 -9.17
CA LEU A 241 -11.52 12.42 -9.61
C LEU A 241 -12.17 12.81 -10.95
N GLN A 242 -12.82 11.88 -11.65
CA GLN A 242 -13.51 12.17 -12.93
C GLN A 242 -15.00 12.47 -12.76
N GLN A 243 -15.54 12.41 -11.54
CA GLN A 243 -16.96 12.64 -11.28
C GLN A 243 -17.32 14.13 -11.26
N ASP A 244 -18.60 14.45 -11.44
CA ASP A 244 -19.10 15.83 -11.37
C ASP A 244 -19.06 16.39 -9.95
N LYS A 245 -19.26 15.52 -8.95
CA LYS A 245 -19.28 15.88 -7.52
C LYS A 245 -18.29 15.01 -6.74
N PRO A 246 -17.58 15.60 -5.76
CA PRO A 246 -16.72 14.83 -4.87
C PRO A 246 -17.54 14.01 -3.87
N GLU A 247 -17.26 12.73 -3.80
CA GLU A 247 -17.83 11.81 -2.81
C GLU A 247 -16.73 10.89 -2.26
N ASP A 248 -16.93 10.43 -1.03
CA ASP A 248 -16.03 9.46 -0.41
C ASP A 248 -16.52 8.04 -0.72
N PHE A 249 -15.57 7.10 -0.92
CA PHE A 249 -15.87 5.73 -1.30
C PHE A 249 -15.02 4.73 -0.51
N VAL A 250 -15.65 3.64 -0.09
CA VAL A 250 -14.95 2.42 0.32
C VAL A 250 -14.37 1.74 -0.93
N ILE A 251 -13.09 1.41 -0.88
CA ILE A 251 -12.39 0.68 -1.93
C ILE A 251 -11.92 -0.64 -1.34
N ALA A 252 -12.63 -1.72 -1.67
CA ALA A 252 -12.49 -3.04 -1.09
C ALA A 252 -12.88 -4.12 -2.11
N THR A 253 -12.54 -5.39 -1.80
CA THR A 253 -12.98 -6.52 -2.63
C THR A 253 -14.31 -7.10 -2.18
N GLY A 254 -14.71 -6.88 -0.94
CA GLY A 254 -15.89 -7.49 -0.31
C GLY A 254 -15.65 -8.92 0.15
N VAL A 255 -14.41 -9.40 0.14
CA VAL A 255 -14.04 -10.74 0.60
C VAL A 255 -12.82 -10.65 1.51
N GLN A 256 -12.89 -11.32 2.66
CA GLN A 256 -11.77 -11.35 3.61
C GLN A 256 -11.18 -12.75 3.75
N TYR A 257 -9.90 -12.79 4.12
CA TYR A 257 -9.13 -14.00 4.38
C TYR A 257 -8.27 -13.82 5.62
N SER A 258 -7.91 -14.92 6.29
CA SER A 258 -6.96 -14.86 7.39
C SER A 258 -5.51 -14.79 6.88
N VAL A 259 -4.61 -14.30 7.72
CA VAL A 259 -3.16 -14.33 7.43
C VAL A 259 -2.70 -15.77 7.18
N ARG A 260 -3.22 -16.74 7.95
CA ARG A 260 -2.95 -18.18 7.74
C ARG A 260 -3.34 -18.63 6.34
N GLN A 261 -4.53 -18.28 5.86
CA GLN A 261 -4.98 -18.62 4.49
C GLN A 261 -4.06 -17.98 3.43
N PHE A 262 -3.60 -16.76 3.65
CA PHE A 262 -2.64 -16.12 2.74
C PHE A 262 -1.32 -16.89 2.69
N VAL A 263 -0.79 -17.32 3.84
CA VAL A 263 0.42 -18.16 3.93
C VAL A 263 0.23 -19.46 3.17
N GLU A 264 -0.88 -20.17 3.38
CA GLU A 264 -1.18 -21.44 2.69
C GLU A 264 -1.24 -21.26 1.17
N MET A 265 -1.94 -20.20 0.71
CA MET A 265 -2.06 -19.90 -0.72
C MET A 265 -0.71 -19.52 -1.33
N ALA A 266 0.14 -18.77 -0.61
CA ALA A 266 1.47 -18.39 -1.08
C ALA A 266 2.41 -19.62 -1.15
N ALA A 267 2.43 -20.46 -0.12
CA ALA A 267 3.21 -21.70 -0.11
C ALA A 267 2.81 -22.66 -1.23
N ALA A 268 1.49 -22.78 -1.47
CA ALA A 268 0.95 -23.62 -2.54
C ALA A 268 1.41 -23.21 -3.95
N GLN A 269 1.74 -21.91 -4.18
CA GLN A 269 2.29 -21.46 -5.47
C GLN A 269 3.64 -22.14 -5.79
N LEU A 270 4.40 -22.51 -4.75
CA LEU A 270 5.70 -23.20 -4.90
C LEU A 270 5.58 -24.73 -4.67
N GLY A 271 4.36 -25.26 -4.71
CA GLY A 271 4.10 -26.68 -4.50
C GLY A 271 4.28 -27.16 -3.06
N ILE A 272 4.37 -26.24 -2.09
CA ILE A 272 4.52 -26.55 -0.68
C ILE A 272 3.15 -26.67 -0.02
N LYS A 273 2.86 -27.82 0.60
CA LYS A 273 1.67 -28.03 1.40
C LYS A 273 2.03 -27.96 2.88
N LEU A 274 1.33 -27.08 3.60
CA LEU A 274 1.49 -26.89 5.04
C LEU A 274 0.35 -27.56 5.83
N ARG A 275 0.63 -27.88 7.08
CA ARG A 275 -0.35 -28.10 8.14
C ARG A 275 0.07 -27.26 9.34
N PHE A 276 -0.91 -26.76 10.08
CA PHE A 276 -0.67 -25.99 11.29
C PHE A 276 -0.93 -26.84 12.52
N GLU A 277 -0.04 -26.74 13.51
CA GLU A 277 -0.08 -27.45 14.78
C GLU A 277 0.20 -26.48 15.93
N GLY A 278 -0.44 -26.70 17.08
CA GLY A 278 -0.39 -25.80 18.23
C GLY A 278 -1.42 -24.68 18.14
N GLU A 279 -1.43 -23.81 19.14
CA GLU A 279 -2.35 -22.68 19.25
C GLU A 279 -1.62 -21.42 19.74
N GLY A 280 -2.08 -20.24 19.31
CA GLY A 280 -1.56 -18.93 19.71
C GLY A 280 -0.05 -18.81 19.43
N VAL A 281 0.73 -18.47 20.45
CA VAL A 281 2.19 -18.29 20.32
C VAL A 281 2.96 -19.60 20.07
N ASN A 282 2.33 -20.76 20.28
CA ASN A 282 2.96 -22.08 20.04
C ASN A 282 2.60 -22.65 18.66
N GLU A 283 1.82 -21.94 17.87
CA GLU A 283 1.42 -22.40 16.55
C GLU A 283 2.58 -22.44 15.57
N LYS A 284 2.66 -23.53 14.78
CA LYS A 284 3.70 -23.78 13.78
C LYS A 284 3.10 -24.30 12.50
N GLY A 285 3.58 -23.78 11.37
CA GLY A 285 3.31 -24.33 10.05
C GLY A 285 4.39 -25.30 9.62
N ILE A 286 4.01 -26.56 9.48
CA ILE A 286 4.90 -27.69 9.18
C ILE A 286 4.66 -28.15 7.76
N VAL A 287 5.75 -28.38 7.02
CA VAL A 287 5.69 -28.88 5.64
C VAL A 287 5.22 -30.33 5.63
N VAL A 288 4.13 -30.60 4.93
CA VAL A 288 3.58 -31.95 4.72
C VAL A 288 4.17 -32.61 3.48
N SER A 289 4.22 -31.86 2.38
CA SER A 289 4.73 -32.34 1.10
C SER A 289 5.22 -31.17 0.25
N VAL A 290 6.15 -31.49 -0.65
CA VAL A 290 6.66 -30.56 -1.67
C VAL A 290 6.50 -31.22 -3.02
N THR A 291 5.94 -30.51 -4.00
CA THR A 291 5.75 -30.94 -5.38
C THR A 291 6.41 -29.95 -6.34
N GLY A 292 6.87 -30.42 -7.49
CA GLY A 292 7.58 -29.55 -8.45
C GLY A 292 9.04 -29.32 -8.08
N HIS A 293 9.64 -28.26 -8.65
CA HIS A 293 11.09 -27.99 -8.56
C HIS A 293 11.41 -26.59 -7.98
N ASP A 294 10.39 -25.80 -7.61
CA ASP A 294 10.58 -24.41 -7.19
C ASP A 294 10.98 -24.24 -5.72
N ALA A 295 10.94 -25.32 -4.93
CA ALA A 295 11.30 -25.31 -3.52
C ALA A 295 12.38 -26.35 -3.15
N PRO A 296 13.59 -26.30 -3.76
CA PRO A 296 14.65 -27.29 -3.50
C PRO A 296 15.22 -27.24 -2.08
N GLY A 297 15.04 -26.12 -1.36
CA GLY A 297 15.52 -25.92 0.01
C GLY A 297 14.59 -26.48 1.10
N VAL A 298 13.41 -27.05 0.72
CA VAL A 298 12.36 -27.46 1.67
C VAL A 298 12.08 -28.95 1.59
N LYS A 299 11.86 -29.58 2.73
CA LYS A 299 11.50 -31.00 2.84
C LYS A 299 10.34 -31.23 3.82
N PRO A 300 9.58 -32.32 3.67
CA PRO A 300 8.56 -32.70 4.64
C PRO A 300 9.13 -32.79 6.07
N GLY A 301 8.38 -32.25 7.04
CA GLY A 301 8.75 -32.14 8.43
C GLY A 301 9.43 -30.82 8.84
N ASP A 302 9.87 -30.00 7.89
CA ASP A 302 10.44 -28.70 8.22
C ASP A 302 9.39 -27.76 8.84
N VAL A 303 9.78 -27.03 9.88
CA VAL A 303 8.98 -25.95 10.46
C VAL A 303 9.26 -24.67 9.66
N MET A 304 8.33 -24.31 8.79
CA MET A 304 8.50 -23.18 7.88
C MET A 304 7.89 -21.88 8.42
N ILE A 305 6.87 -21.99 9.28
CA ILE A 305 6.17 -20.87 9.89
C ILE A 305 6.17 -21.04 11.41
N ALA A 306 6.36 -19.94 12.14
CA ALA A 306 6.19 -19.90 13.60
C ALA A 306 5.58 -18.56 14.03
N VAL A 307 4.94 -18.56 15.19
CA VAL A 307 4.44 -17.32 15.79
C VAL A 307 5.49 -16.75 16.74
N ASP A 308 5.71 -15.43 16.66
CA ASP A 308 6.56 -14.69 17.58
C ASP A 308 5.75 -13.56 18.23
N PRO A 309 5.65 -13.53 19.57
CA PRO A 309 4.90 -12.48 20.29
C PRO A 309 5.35 -11.05 20.02
N ARG A 310 6.60 -10.84 19.60
CA ARG A 310 7.14 -9.51 19.26
C ARG A 310 6.40 -8.84 18.10
N TYR A 311 5.72 -9.62 17.25
CA TYR A 311 4.97 -9.11 16.10
C TYR A 311 3.49 -8.82 16.42
N PHE A 312 3.04 -8.99 17.67
CA PHE A 312 1.71 -8.56 18.08
C PHE A 312 1.66 -7.05 18.29
N ARG A 313 0.60 -6.41 17.83
CA ARG A 313 0.40 -4.97 18.03
C ARG A 313 -0.15 -4.69 19.43
N PRO A 314 0.16 -3.52 20.02
CA PRO A 314 -0.43 -3.11 21.31
C PRO A 314 -1.96 -3.06 21.30
N ALA A 315 -2.56 -2.77 20.14
CA ALA A 315 -3.99 -2.81 19.91
C ALA A 315 -4.24 -3.43 18.53
N GLU A 316 -4.72 -4.67 18.52
CA GLU A 316 -5.03 -5.39 17.29
C GLU A 316 -6.36 -4.95 16.68
N VAL A 317 -6.41 -5.07 15.34
CA VAL A 317 -7.63 -5.01 14.55
C VAL A 317 -7.89 -6.42 14.05
N GLU A 318 -8.92 -7.07 14.59
CA GLU A 318 -9.19 -8.50 14.33
C GLU A 318 -9.76 -8.73 12.93
N THR A 319 -10.65 -7.84 12.48
CA THR A 319 -11.38 -8.03 11.23
C THR A 319 -11.56 -6.71 10.48
N LEU A 320 -11.33 -6.75 9.16
CA LEU A 320 -11.68 -5.69 8.22
C LEU A 320 -12.31 -6.33 6.99
N LEU A 321 -13.56 -5.97 6.71
CA LEU A 321 -14.31 -6.41 5.53
C LEU A 321 -15.06 -5.22 4.95
N GLY A 322 -14.65 -4.74 3.78
CA GLY A 322 -15.26 -3.58 3.14
C GLY A 322 -16.51 -3.93 2.34
N ASP A 323 -17.45 -2.99 2.28
CA ASP A 323 -18.58 -3.04 1.37
C ASP A 323 -18.35 -2.11 0.18
N PRO A 324 -17.98 -2.62 -1.01
CA PRO A 324 -17.74 -1.82 -2.19
C PRO A 324 -19.02 -1.46 -2.98
N ALA A 325 -20.20 -1.70 -2.44
CA ALA A 325 -21.47 -1.54 -3.16
C ALA A 325 -21.64 -0.13 -3.76
N LYS A 326 -21.32 0.93 -3.01
CA LYS A 326 -21.39 2.32 -3.50
C LYS A 326 -20.47 2.57 -4.69
N ALA A 327 -19.23 2.06 -4.63
CA ALA A 327 -18.28 2.18 -5.74
C ALA A 327 -18.77 1.45 -6.99
N HIS A 328 -19.34 0.27 -6.80
CA HIS A 328 -19.93 -0.49 -7.89
C HIS A 328 -21.16 0.21 -8.50
N GLU A 329 -22.12 0.64 -7.68
CA GLU A 329 -23.38 1.24 -8.14
C GLU A 329 -23.18 2.60 -8.82
N LYS A 330 -22.35 3.46 -8.24
CA LYS A 330 -22.16 4.83 -8.74
C LYS A 330 -21.11 4.95 -9.84
N LEU A 331 -20.02 4.18 -9.77
CA LEU A 331 -18.89 4.31 -10.67
C LEU A 331 -18.69 3.08 -11.58
N GLY A 332 -19.46 2.01 -11.37
CA GLY A 332 -19.26 0.75 -12.09
C GLY A 332 -17.91 0.07 -11.76
N TRP A 333 -17.23 0.53 -10.70
CA TRP A 333 -15.94 -0.04 -10.33
C TRP A 333 -16.09 -1.42 -9.69
N LYS A 334 -15.24 -2.35 -10.13
CA LYS A 334 -15.09 -3.69 -9.53
C LYS A 334 -13.60 -4.05 -9.51
N PRO A 335 -13.14 -4.77 -8.48
CA PRO A 335 -11.83 -5.39 -8.55
C PRO A 335 -11.81 -6.45 -9.67
N GLU A 336 -10.76 -6.43 -10.50
CA GLU A 336 -10.59 -7.34 -11.64
C GLU A 336 -9.58 -8.44 -11.34
N ILE A 337 -8.62 -8.16 -10.45
CA ILE A 337 -7.55 -9.08 -10.09
C ILE A 337 -7.93 -9.80 -8.80
N THR A 338 -8.06 -11.13 -8.87
CA THR A 338 -8.38 -11.96 -7.71
C THR A 338 -7.21 -12.09 -6.74
N LEU A 339 -7.49 -12.40 -5.46
CA LEU A 339 -6.44 -12.66 -4.46
C LEU A 339 -5.44 -13.73 -4.94
N ARG A 340 -5.92 -14.80 -5.57
CA ARG A 340 -5.05 -15.87 -6.07
C ARG A 340 -4.10 -15.39 -7.17
N GLN A 341 -4.58 -14.58 -8.12
CA GLN A 341 -3.75 -13.99 -9.17
C GLN A 341 -2.70 -13.05 -8.57
N MET A 342 -3.10 -12.21 -7.62
CA MET A 342 -2.21 -11.30 -6.91
C MET A 342 -1.11 -12.04 -6.16
N ILE A 343 -1.46 -13.07 -5.39
CA ILE A 343 -0.47 -13.90 -4.68
C ILE A 343 0.47 -14.57 -5.67
N SER A 344 -0.04 -15.11 -6.78
CA SER A 344 0.79 -15.73 -7.81
C SER A 344 1.80 -14.75 -8.40
N GLU A 345 1.38 -13.52 -8.71
CA GLU A 345 2.27 -12.46 -9.21
C GLU A 345 3.35 -12.09 -8.18
N MET A 346 2.96 -11.91 -6.90
CA MET A 346 3.87 -11.57 -5.82
C MET A 346 4.90 -12.67 -5.57
N VAL A 347 4.46 -13.93 -5.47
CA VAL A 347 5.35 -15.08 -5.24
C VAL A 347 6.30 -15.29 -6.41
N ALA A 348 5.83 -15.16 -7.66
CA ALA A 348 6.69 -15.28 -8.84
C ALA A 348 7.80 -14.23 -8.86
N ASN A 349 7.47 -12.98 -8.55
CA ASN A 349 8.45 -11.90 -8.45
C ASN A 349 9.50 -12.16 -7.36
N ASP A 350 9.06 -12.59 -6.17
CA ASP A 350 9.94 -12.82 -5.03
C ASP A 350 10.78 -14.10 -5.22
N LEU A 351 10.23 -15.12 -5.89
CA LEU A 351 10.97 -16.32 -6.27
C LEU A 351 12.11 -16.02 -7.24
N ASP A 352 11.86 -15.16 -8.24
CA ASP A 352 12.90 -14.74 -9.19
C ASP A 352 14.05 -14.02 -8.47
N ALA A 353 13.73 -13.13 -7.52
CA ALA A 353 14.72 -12.48 -6.68
C ALA A 353 15.49 -13.48 -5.80
N ALA A 354 14.80 -14.42 -5.17
CA ALA A 354 15.41 -15.45 -4.33
C ALA A 354 16.33 -16.39 -5.14
N LYS A 355 15.91 -16.80 -6.35
CA LYS A 355 16.74 -17.60 -7.26
C LYS A 355 18.03 -16.85 -7.65
N LYS A 356 17.95 -15.55 -7.94
CA LYS A 356 19.14 -14.72 -8.22
C LYS A 356 20.10 -14.68 -7.02
N HIS A 357 19.56 -14.46 -5.81
CA HIS A 357 20.37 -14.46 -4.58
C HIS A 357 21.02 -15.81 -4.31
N SER A 358 20.27 -16.92 -4.46
CA SER A 358 20.79 -18.27 -4.29
C SER A 358 21.92 -18.58 -5.30
N LEU A 359 21.75 -18.16 -6.56
CA LEU A 359 22.77 -18.31 -7.59
C LEU A 359 24.04 -17.53 -7.26
N LEU A 360 23.95 -16.29 -6.86
CA LEU A 360 25.09 -15.47 -6.46
C LEU A 360 25.82 -16.10 -5.27
N LYS A 361 25.08 -16.54 -4.24
CA LYS A 361 25.65 -17.21 -3.07
C LYS A 361 26.38 -18.51 -3.45
N SER A 362 25.83 -19.30 -4.37
CA SER A 362 26.47 -20.54 -4.84
C SER A 362 27.78 -20.30 -5.61
N HIS A 363 27.97 -19.10 -6.18
CA HIS A 363 29.19 -18.67 -6.84
C HIS A 363 30.18 -17.93 -5.91
N GLY A 364 29.93 -17.92 -4.59
CA GLY A 364 30.83 -17.36 -3.59
C GLY A 364 30.66 -15.83 -3.38
N TYR A 365 29.62 -15.20 -3.93
CA TYR A 365 29.32 -13.80 -3.65
C TYR A 365 28.58 -13.67 -2.32
N GLU A 366 28.97 -12.69 -1.51
CA GLU A 366 28.18 -12.26 -0.35
C GLU A 366 26.96 -11.50 -0.82
N VAL A 367 25.78 -12.02 -0.49
CA VAL A 367 24.50 -11.37 -0.79
C VAL A 367 23.86 -10.99 0.53
N ALA A 368 23.72 -9.67 0.75
CA ALA A 368 22.95 -9.17 1.88
C ALA A 368 21.46 -9.39 1.61
N ILE A 369 20.85 -10.32 2.33
CA ILE A 369 19.39 -10.45 2.38
C ILE A 369 18.92 -9.49 3.46
N ALA A 370 18.10 -8.51 3.09
CA ALA A 370 17.51 -7.63 4.09
C ALA A 370 16.58 -8.46 4.98
N LEU A 371 17.01 -8.68 6.20
CA LEU A 371 16.20 -9.28 7.25
C LEU A 371 15.46 -8.16 7.98
N GLU A 372 14.22 -8.41 8.34
CA GLU A 372 13.45 -7.51 9.21
C GLU A 372 13.95 -7.71 10.65
N TYR A 373 14.41 -6.64 11.29
CA TYR A 373 14.81 -6.63 12.71
C TYR A 373 13.64 -6.16 13.58
#